data_5468c2181a0500f59dbd39ee76bd3dce
#
_entry.id   5468c2181a0500f59dbd39ee76bd3dce
#
_cell.length_a   1.000
_cell.length_b   1.000
_cell.length_c   1.000
_cell.angle_alpha   90.00
_cell.angle_beta   90.00
_cell.angle_gamma   90.00
#
_symmetry.space_group_name_H-M   'P 1'
#
loop_
_entity.id
_entity.type
_entity.pdbx_description
1 polymer ?
#
loop_
_entity_poly.entity_id
_entity_poly.type
_entity_poly.pdbx_seq_one_letter_code
_entity_poly.pdbx_strand_id
1 'polypeptide(L)'
;VKKAPIEFAKLNESFFSMVKEIKTLKIDSYEEKIERQKAELKYLQMQIKPHFFLNVLTTISSLTYQGRNIEIRQLIEYLSRHLRYMFRGGLVLVPVIEEIEHVKNYIRLLEVKFPNNIFHMIEIEPGTYECLLPQFIIRTFVENCFKHALSVDKMLSILIKTEVISGSEEKYLRIVIEDNGDGFPKDIIETINNNSLEDEIENGTKIGIINIKKTLVLLYKKSDLLKISNCEPSGARVEISVPFKEGESNALSSCG
;
A
#
# COMPACT_ATOMS: atom_id res chain seq x y z
N VAL A 1 22.44 -58.37 33.99
CA VAL A 1 23.22 -57.52 33.07
C VAL A 1 22.53 -57.33 31.70
N LYS A 2 21.35 -57.96 31.40
CA LYS A 2 20.63 -57.87 30.11
C LYS A 2 19.50 -56.80 30.01
N LYS A 3 19.15 -56.09 31.07
CA LYS A 3 18.05 -55.10 31.05
C LYS A 3 18.46 -53.69 30.59
N ALA A 4 19.67 -53.28 30.83
CA ALA A 4 20.16 -51.93 30.45
C ALA A 4 20.10 -51.61 28.93
N PRO A 5 20.38 -52.52 28.00
CA PRO A 5 20.28 -52.23 26.55
C PRO A 5 18.83 -51.99 26.09
N ILE A 6 17.83 -52.64 26.69
CA ILE A 6 16.42 -52.50 26.30
C ILE A 6 15.85 -51.19 26.84
N GLU A 7 16.23 -50.78 28.05
CA GLU A 7 15.80 -49.49 28.63
C GLU A 7 16.40 -48.32 27.89
N PHE A 8 17.64 -48.45 27.47
CA PHE A 8 18.32 -47.42 26.66
C PHE A 8 17.70 -47.30 25.27
N ALA A 9 17.32 -48.40 24.64
CA ALA A 9 16.61 -48.40 23.34
C ALA A 9 15.24 -47.70 23.46
N LYS A 10 14.46 -48.00 24.49
CA LYS A 10 13.17 -47.34 24.75
C LYS A 10 13.33 -45.84 25.03
N LEU A 11 14.34 -45.44 25.81
CA LEU A 11 14.63 -44.05 26.07
C LEU A 11 14.98 -43.30 24.79
N ASN A 12 15.79 -43.92 23.91
CA ASN A 12 16.20 -43.35 22.65
C ASN A 12 14.98 -43.20 21.70
N GLU A 13 14.11 -44.20 21.62
CA GLU A 13 12.86 -44.15 20.83
C GLU A 13 11.93 -43.04 21.32
N SER A 14 11.74 -42.94 22.64
CA SER A 14 10.94 -41.86 23.25
C SER A 14 11.54 -40.46 22.96
N PHE A 15 12.86 -40.35 23.02
CA PHE A 15 13.55 -39.13 22.70
C PHE A 15 13.36 -38.72 21.23
N PHE A 16 13.51 -39.65 20.29
CA PHE A 16 13.28 -39.38 18.86
C PHE A 16 11.83 -39.02 18.58
N SER A 17 10.87 -39.72 19.24
CA SER A 17 9.44 -39.37 19.13
C SER A 17 9.16 -37.97 19.61
N MET A 18 9.69 -37.58 20.77
CA MET A 18 9.56 -36.21 21.32
C MET A 18 10.18 -35.15 20.39
N VAL A 19 11.38 -35.38 19.87
CA VAL A 19 12.03 -34.47 18.93
C VAL A 19 11.19 -34.31 17.66
N LYS A 20 10.61 -35.41 17.14
CA LYS A 20 9.73 -35.37 15.98
C LYS A 20 8.46 -34.55 16.26
N GLU A 21 7.84 -34.78 17.42
CA GLU A 21 6.63 -34.06 17.83
C GLU A 21 6.91 -32.56 18.02
N ILE A 22 8.01 -32.19 18.69
CA ILE A 22 8.44 -30.78 18.82
C ILE A 22 8.64 -30.15 17.45
N LYS A 23 9.26 -30.86 16.50
CA LYS A 23 9.48 -30.36 15.15
C LYS A 23 8.15 -30.12 14.40
N THR A 24 7.20 -31.07 14.51
CA THR A 24 5.88 -30.92 13.92
C THR A 24 5.13 -29.74 14.52
N LEU A 25 5.01 -29.68 15.85
CA LEU A 25 4.35 -28.56 16.53
C LEU A 25 4.97 -27.20 16.21
N LYS A 26 6.30 -27.15 16.02
CA LYS A 26 6.99 -25.93 15.61
C LYS A 26 6.65 -25.53 14.19
N ILE A 27 6.55 -26.48 13.26
CA ILE A 27 6.15 -26.23 11.88
C ILE A 27 4.71 -25.71 11.85
N ASP A 28 3.78 -26.43 12.51
CA ASP A 28 2.36 -26.06 12.56
C ASP A 28 2.16 -24.65 13.15
N SER A 29 2.89 -24.33 14.23
CA SER A 29 2.87 -22.99 14.84
C SER A 29 3.41 -21.89 13.90
N TYR A 30 4.43 -22.21 13.08
CA TYR A 30 4.93 -21.24 12.08
C TYR A 30 3.96 -21.06 10.94
N GLU A 31 3.31 -22.13 10.46
CA GLU A 31 2.31 -22.07 9.40
C GLU A 31 1.09 -21.24 9.85
N GLU A 32 0.58 -21.49 11.06
CA GLU A 32 -0.51 -20.70 11.64
C GLU A 32 -0.13 -19.20 11.75
N LYS A 33 1.09 -18.91 12.20
CA LYS A 33 1.57 -17.54 12.29
C LYS A 33 1.66 -16.85 10.92
N ILE A 34 2.11 -17.58 9.90
CA ILE A 34 2.19 -17.07 8.52
C ILE A 34 0.77 -16.81 7.98
N GLU A 35 -0.17 -17.74 8.19
CA GLU A 35 -1.56 -17.56 7.75
C GLU A 35 -2.23 -16.38 8.44
N ARG A 36 -2.02 -16.24 9.74
CA ARG A 36 -2.53 -15.10 10.51
C ARG A 36 -1.96 -13.77 9.98
N GLN A 37 -0.65 -13.70 9.71
CA GLN A 37 -0.03 -12.51 9.13
C GLN A 37 -0.56 -12.19 7.73
N LYS A 38 -0.78 -13.22 6.89
CA LYS A 38 -1.40 -13.04 5.57
C LYS A 38 -2.83 -12.51 5.68
N ALA A 39 -3.62 -13.05 6.61
CA ALA A 39 -4.99 -12.59 6.85
C ALA A 39 -5.03 -11.15 7.36
N GLU A 40 -4.13 -10.77 8.27
CA GLU A 40 -4.01 -9.40 8.77
C GLU A 40 -3.64 -8.42 7.65
N LEU A 41 -2.65 -8.77 6.82
CA LEU A 41 -2.27 -7.95 5.68
C LEU A 41 -3.42 -7.80 4.67
N LYS A 42 -4.13 -8.89 4.39
CA LYS A 42 -5.32 -8.86 3.53
C LYS A 42 -6.42 -7.97 4.11
N TYR A 43 -6.64 -8.03 5.41
CA TYR A 43 -7.59 -7.16 6.12
C TYR A 43 -7.20 -5.68 5.99
N LEU A 44 -5.92 -5.35 6.21
CA LEU A 44 -5.41 -3.99 6.07
C LEU A 44 -5.57 -3.44 4.63
N GLN A 45 -5.36 -4.29 3.62
CA GLN A 45 -5.55 -3.93 2.21
C GLN A 45 -7.03 -3.77 1.82
N MET A 46 -7.91 -4.61 2.40
CA MET A 46 -9.34 -4.63 2.08
C MET A 46 -10.17 -3.65 2.91
N GLN A 47 -9.59 -2.68 3.61
CA GLN A 47 -10.39 -1.62 4.23
C GLN A 47 -11.05 -0.78 3.14
N ILE A 48 -12.08 -1.40 2.52
CA ILE A 48 -12.97 -0.78 1.55
C ILE A 48 -13.59 0.42 2.25
N LYS A 49 -13.37 1.61 1.72
CA LYS A 49 -14.09 2.80 2.17
C LYS A 49 -15.48 2.80 1.50
N PRO A 50 -16.56 2.36 2.17
CA PRO A 50 -17.91 2.32 1.57
C PRO A 50 -18.31 3.68 1.03
N HIS A 51 -17.89 4.73 1.70
CA HIS A 51 -18.12 6.12 1.33
C HIS A 51 -17.56 6.49 -0.06
N PHE A 52 -16.45 5.88 -0.48
CA PHE A 52 -15.93 6.11 -1.83
C PHE A 52 -16.91 5.62 -2.90
N PHE A 53 -17.45 4.41 -2.76
CA PHE A 53 -18.41 3.86 -3.73
C PHE A 53 -19.71 4.66 -3.75
N LEU A 54 -20.23 5.04 -2.59
CA LEU A 54 -21.42 5.88 -2.49
C LEU A 54 -21.20 7.22 -3.20
N ASN A 55 -20.05 7.86 -3.01
CA ASN A 55 -19.71 9.11 -3.68
C ASN A 55 -19.65 8.98 -5.21
N VAL A 56 -19.04 7.90 -5.72
CA VAL A 56 -18.99 7.64 -7.18
C VAL A 56 -20.40 7.42 -7.73
N LEU A 57 -21.22 6.60 -7.07
CA LEU A 57 -22.60 6.34 -7.49
C LEU A 57 -23.47 7.62 -7.45
N THR A 58 -23.32 8.44 -6.43
CA THR A 58 -24.00 9.75 -6.33
C THR A 58 -23.57 10.68 -7.44
N THR A 59 -22.27 10.69 -7.79
CA THR A 59 -21.77 11.48 -8.92
C THR A 59 -22.35 10.99 -10.25
N ILE A 60 -22.40 9.68 -10.48
CA ILE A 60 -23.03 9.09 -11.66
C ILE A 60 -24.51 9.52 -11.74
N SER A 61 -25.25 9.41 -10.63
CA SER A 61 -26.65 9.85 -10.56
C SER A 61 -26.80 11.33 -10.92
N SER A 62 -25.95 12.21 -10.37
CA SER A 62 -25.99 13.64 -10.70
C SER A 62 -25.71 13.91 -12.17
N LEU A 63 -24.76 13.21 -12.79
CA LEU A 63 -24.41 13.36 -14.20
C LEU A 63 -25.53 12.86 -15.13
N THR A 64 -26.35 11.89 -14.70
CA THR A 64 -27.53 11.46 -15.50
C THR A 64 -28.56 12.57 -15.65
N TYR A 65 -28.84 13.33 -14.57
CA TYR A 65 -29.73 14.48 -14.65
C TYR A 65 -29.20 15.61 -15.57
N GLN A 66 -27.86 15.67 -15.74
CA GLN A 66 -27.22 16.67 -16.60
C GLN A 66 -27.04 16.18 -18.04
N GLY A 67 -27.40 14.94 -18.37
CA GLY A 67 -27.23 14.36 -19.68
C GLY A 67 -25.77 14.11 -20.11
N ARG A 68 -24.83 14.08 -19.13
CA ARG A 68 -23.37 13.96 -19.37
C ARG A 68 -22.97 12.48 -19.55
N ASN A 69 -23.41 11.87 -20.65
CA ASN A 69 -23.23 10.43 -20.88
C ASN A 69 -21.78 9.98 -21.05
N ILE A 70 -20.90 10.84 -21.55
CA ILE A 70 -19.48 10.52 -21.75
C ILE A 70 -18.82 10.34 -20.39
N GLU A 71 -19.04 11.28 -19.48
CA GLU A 71 -18.48 11.26 -18.13
C GLU A 71 -19.04 10.10 -17.29
N ILE A 72 -20.33 9.77 -17.47
CA ILE A 72 -20.93 8.59 -16.82
C ILE A 72 -20.19 7.33 -17.26
N ARG A 73 -19.95 7.16 -18.57
CA ARG A 73 -19.20 6.00 -19.10
C ARG A 73 -17.79 5.93 -18.52
N GLN A 74 -17.08 7.04 -18.47
CA GLN A 74 -15.74 7.13 -17.90
C GLN A 74 -15.72 6.74 -16.41
N LEU A 75 -16.71 7.20 -15.63
CA LEU A 75 -16.84 6.85 -14.21
C LEU A 75 -17.10 5.35 -14.01
N ILE A 76 -17.97 4.74 -14.84
CA ILE A 76 -18.26 3.31 -14.77
C ILE A 76 -17.02 2.49 -15.15
N GLU A 77 -16.28 2.87 -16.19
CA GLU A 77 -15.03 2.21 -16.56
C GLU A 77 -13.98 2.30 -15.46
N TYR A 78 -13.82 3.50 -14.87
CA TYR A 78 -12.93 3.69 -13.74
C TYR A 78 -13.32 2.79 -12.56
N LEU A 79 -14.59 2.81 -12.16
CA LEU A 79 -15.09 1.99 -11.05
C LEU A 79 -14.85 0.50 -11.31
N SER A 80 -15.08 0.04 -12.53
CA SER A 80 -14.84 -1.34 -12.94
C SER A 80 -13.35 -1.73 -12.87
N ARG A 81 -12.44 -0.85 -13.31
CA ARG A 81 -10.99 -1.07 -13.21
C ARG A 81 -10.55 -1.07 -11.74
N HIS A 82 -11.07 -0.14 -10.95
CA HIS A 82 -10.77 -0.05 -9.53
C HIS A 82 -11.20 -1.31 -8.76
N LEU A 83 -12.41 -1.81 -9.01
CA LEU A 83 -12.90 -3.04 -8.42
C LEU A 83 -12.04 -4.24 -8.81
N ARG A 84 -11.70 -4.39 -10.10
CA ARG A 84 -10.80 -5.46 -10.56
C ARG A 84 -9.42 -5.40 -9.92
N TYR A 85 -8.86 -4.21 -9.76
CA TYR A 85 -7.58 -4.02 -9.08
C TYR A 85 -7.66 -4.39 -7.60
N MET A 86 -8.75 -4.02 -6.92
CA MET A 86 -8.97 -4.30 -5.51
C MET A 86 -9.24 -5.78 -5.22
N PHE A 87 -9.94 -6.47 -6.11
CA PHE A 87 -10.27 -7.88 -5.94
C PHE A 87 -9.21 -8.85 -6.49
N ARG A 88 -8.05 -8.38 -6.92
CA ARG A 88 -6.89 -9.25 -7.12
C ARG A 88 -6.59 -9.94 -5.78
N GLY A 89 -6.78 -11.26 -5.73
CA GLY A 89 -6.67 -12.02 -4.47
C GLY A 89 -5.25 -12.08 -3.91
N GLY A 90 -5.13 -11.93 -2.59
CA GLY A 90 -3.87 -12.11 -1.87
C GLY A 90 -3.12 -10.80 -1.57
N LEU A 91 -1.97 -10.94 -0.93
CA LEU A 91 -0.98 -9.90 -0.73
C LEU A 91 -0.28 -9.66 -2.06
N VAL A 92 -0.81 -8.73 -2.85
CA VAL A 92 -0.27 -8.49 -4.18
C VAL A 92 0.73 -7.35 -4.10
N LEU A 93 2.00 -7.70 -4.30
CA LEU A 93 2.98 -6.73 -4.75
C LEU A 93 2.72 -6.49 -6.23
N VAL A 94 2.67 -5.24 -6.62
CA VAL A 94 2.41 -4.84 -8.01
C VAL A 94 3.56 -3.99 -8.53
N PRO A 95 3.84 -4.01 -9.83
CA PRO A 95 4.79 -3.08 -10.43
C PRO A 95 4.38 -1.62 -10.18
N VAL A 96 5.37 -0.75 -9.99
CA VAL A 96 5.17 0.71 -9.85
C VAL A 96 4.29 1.24 -10.96
N ILE A 97 4.52 0.82 -12.19
CA ILE A 97 3.76 1.32 -13.34
C ILE A 97 2.26 1.02 -13.22
N GLU A 98 1.86 -0.14 -12.68
CA GLU A 98 0.46 -0.47 -12.47
C GLU A 98 -0.18 0.43 -11.39
N GLU A 99 0.53 0.67 -10.30
CA GLU A 99 0.05 1.56 -9.23
C GLU A 99 -0.09 3.00 -9.74
N ILE A 100 0.87 3.47 -10.55
CA ILE A 100 0.81 4.80 -11.18
C ILE A 100 -0.36 4.91 -12.17
N GLU A 101 -0.60 3.91 -13.01
CA GLU A 101 -1.76 3.92 -13.91
C GLU A 101 -3.08 3.92 -13.12
N HIS A 102 -3.13 3.22 -11.99
CA HIS A 102 -4.27 3.27 -11.10
C HIS A 102 -4.47 4.66 -10.49
N VAL A 103 -3.39 5.33 -10.08
CA VAL A 103 -3.40 6.72 -9.58
C VAL A 103 -3.84 7.70 -10.66
N LYS A 104 -3.30 7.62 -11.87
CA LYS A 104 -3.72 8.46 -13.01
C LYS A 104 -5.22 8.33 -13.28
N ASN A 105 -5.74 7.11 -13.26
CA ASN A 105 -7.17 6.89 -13.45
C ASN A 105 -7.99 7.53 -12.31
N TYR A 106 -7.50 7.49 -11.07
CA TYR A 106 -8.14 8.15 -9.94
C TYR A 106 -8.14 9.68 -10.07
N ILE A 107 -7.02 10.27 -10.48
CA ILE A 107 -6.92 11.73 -10.70
C ILE A 107 -7.89 12.16 -11.81
N ARG A 108 -7.95 11.44 -12.94
CA ARG A 108 -8.91 11.72 -14.04
C ARG A 108 -10.36 11.72 -13.57
N LEU A 109 -10.72 10.80 -12.68
CA LEU A 109 -12.08 10.78 -12.11
C LEU A 109 -12.35 12.06 -11.30
N LEU A 110 -11.35 12.53 -10.55
CA LEU A 110 -11.50 13.73 -9.74
C LEU A 110 -11.51 15.01 -10.60
N GLU A 111 -10.80 15.03 -11.70
CA GLU A 111 -10.85 16.13 -12.69
C GLU A 111 -12.25 16.31 -13.31
N VAL A 112 -13.00 15.22 -13.49
CA VAL A 112 -14.41 15.30 -13.90
C VAL A 112 -15.27 16.01 -12.85
N LYS A 113 -14.97 15.78 -11.56
CA LYS A 113 -15.71 16.37 -10.44
C LYS A 113 -15.25 17.80 -10.11
N PHE A 114 -13.97 18.08 -10.31
CA PHE A 114 -13.31 19.35 -9.98
C PHE A 114 -12.52 19.88 -11.17
N PRO A 115 -13.22 20.32 -12.26
CA PRO A 115 -12.55 20.74 -13.47
C PRO A 115 -11.67 21.97 -13.23
N ASN A 116 -10.45 21.97 -13.78
CA ASN A 116 -9.44 23.04 -13.67
C ASN A 116 -8.91 23.34 -12.26
N ASN A 117 -9.21 22.50 -11.28
CA ASN A 117 -8.75 22.71 -9.90
C ASN A 117 -7.60 21.76 -9.50
N ILE A 118 -7.12 20.94 -10.42
CA ILE A 118 -6.11 19.92 -10.15
C ILE A 118 -4.97 20.09 -11.16
N PHE A 119 -3.76 20.23 -10.64
CA PHE A 119 -2.53 20.10 -11.41
C PHE A 119 -1.74 18.90 -10.86
N HIS A 120 -1.25 18.04 -11.73
CA HIS A 120 -0.43 16.92 -11.29
C HIS A 120 0.77 16.72 -12.20
N MET A 121 1.90 16.36 -11.59
CA MET A 121 3.12 15.97 -12.27
C MET A 121 3.57 14.60 -11.76
N ILE A 122 3.84 13.68 -12.68
CA ILE A 122 4.26 12.32 -12.36
C ILE A 122 5.56 12.02 -13.09
N GLU A 123 6.64 11.94 -12.32
CA GLU A 123 8.00 11.68 -12.79
C GLU A 123 8.42 10.27 -12.36
N ILE A 124 8.57 9.36 -13.33
CA ILE A 124 8.92 7.98 -13.05
C ILE A 124 10.28 7.71 -13.69
N GLU A 125 11.28 7.42 -12.87
CA GLU A 125 12.57 6.95 -13.37
C GLU A 125 12.38 5.59 -14.07
N PRO A 126 12.85 5.41 -15.32
CA PRO A 126 12.62 4.17 -16.08
C PRO A 126 13.03 2.89 -15.34
N GLY A 127 14.09 2.95 -14.53
CA GLY A 127 14.55 1.82 -13.71
C GLY A 127 13.59 1.41 -12.59
N THR A 128 12.50 2.18 -12.34
CA THR A 128 11.54 1.87 -11.28
C THR A 128 10.26 1.21 -11.76
N TYR A 129 10.01 1.14 -13.07
CA TYR A 129 8.73 0.68 -13.62
C TYR A 129 8.30 -0.70 -13.13
N GLU A 130 9.21 -1.66 -13.14
CA GLU A 130 8.95 -3.05 -12.75
C GLU A 130 9.22 -3.33 -11.26
N CYS A 131 9.62 -2.31 -10.49
CA CYS A 131 9.80 -2.47 -9.07
C CYS A 131 8.49 -2.81 -8.38
N LEU A 132 8.53 -3.78 -7.49
CA LEU A 132 7.36 -4.27 -6.79
C LEU A 132 7.10 -3.49 -5.50
N LEU A 133 5.86 -3.06 -5.31
CA LEU A 133 5.38 -2.42 -4.08
C LEU A 133 3.98 -2.93 -3.71
N PRO A 134 3.57 -2.81 -2.44
CA PRO A 134 2.22 -3.19 -2.04
C PRO A 134 1.17 -2.30 -2.71
N GLN A 135 0.05 -2.91 -3.11
CA GLN A 135 -1.08 -2.20 -3.71
C GLN A 135 -1.58 -1.03 -2.85
N PHE A 136 -2.09 0.01 -3.49
CA PHE A 136 -2.74 1.19 -2.90
C PHE A 136 -1.84 2.11 -2.08
N ILE A 137 -0.53 1.89 -2.03
CA ILE A 137 0.36 2.76 -1.26
C ILE A 137 0.35 4.18 -1.83
N ILE A 138 0.69 4.35 -3.11
CA ILE A 138 0.74 5.67 -3.75
C ILE A 138 -0.67 6.28 -3.75
N ARG A 139 -1.67 5.49 -4.13
CA ARG A 139 -3.05 5.97 -4.18
C ARG A 139 -3.55 6.50 -2.83
N THR A 140 -3.24 5.85 -1.72
CA THR A 140 -3.73 6.29 -0.41
C THR A 140 -3.22 7.68 -0.05
N PHE A 141 -1.97 7.98 -0.38
CA PHE A 141 -1.42 9.32 -0.16
C PHE A 141 -2.01 10.35 -1.11
N VAL A 142 -2.19 10.00 -2.39
CA VAL A 142 -2.88 10.86 -3.36
C VAL A 142 -4.32 11.13 -2.91
N GLU A 143 -5.04 10.13 -2.38
CA GLU A 143 -6.37 10.34 -1.80
C GLU A 143 -6.34 11.31 -0.61
N ASN A 144 -5.31 11.25 0.22
CA ASN A 144 -5.14 12.19 1.33
C ASN A 144 -4.89 13.63 0.82
N CYS A 145 -4.10 13.83 -0.24
CA CYS A 145 -3.92 15.14 -0.87
C CYS A 145 -5.28 15.73 -1.29
N PHE A 146 -6.13 14.94 -1.95
CA PHE A 146 -7.47 15.40 -2.35
C PHE A 146 -8.39 15.70 -1.17
N LYS A 147 -8.30 14.91 -0.12
CA LYS A 147 -9.17 15.07 1.05
C LYS A 147 -8.83 16.30 1.89
N HIS A 148 -7.56 16.66 1.94
CA HIS A 148 -7.05 17.67 2.87
C HIS A 148 -6.53 18.94 2.20
N ALA A 149 -6.06 18.86 0.95
CA ALA A 149 -5.48 19.99 0.24
C ALA A 149 -6.40 20.57 -0.85
N LEU A 150 -7.48 19.87 -1.23
CA LEU A 150 -8.43 20.40 -2.21
C LEU A 150 -9.28 21.51 -1.58
N SER A 151 -9.16 22.72 -2.12
CA SER A 151 -9.95 23.90 -1.74
C SER A 151 -10.62 24.48 -2.98
N VAL A 152 -11.71 25.23 -2.79
CA VAL A 152 -12.39 25.93 -3.90
C VAL A 152 -11.53 27.09 -4.39
N ASP A 153 -10.73 27.69 -3.50
CA ASP A 153 -9.99 28.92 -3.76
C ASP A 153 -8.55 28.69 -4.23
N LYS A 154 -8.05 27.45 -4.17
CA LYS A 154 -6.67 27.12 -4.49
C LYS A 154 -6.59 25.88 -5.37
N MET A 155 -5.86 25.99 -6.48
CA MET A 155 -5.56 24.83 -7.32
C MET A 155 -4.71 23.83 -6.52
N LEU A 156 -5.15 22.58 -6.42
CA LEU A 156 -4.38 21.49 -5.85
C LEU A 156 -3.25 21.12 -6.81
N SER A 157 -2.02 21.15 -6.32
CA SER A 157 -0.85 20.66 -7.04
C SER A 157 -0.32 19.40 -6.38
N ILE A 158 -0.11 18.34 -7.16
CA ILE A 158 0.42 17.05 -6.68
C ILE A 158 1.64 16.69 -7.52
N LEU A 159 2.76 16.38 -6.86
CA LEU A 159 3.95 15.81 -7.46
C LEU A 159 4.11 14.37 -6.98
N ILE A 160 4.32 13.44 -7.92
CA ILE A 160 4.70 12.06 -7.62
C ILE A 160 6.01 11.78 -8.35
N LYS A 161 7.03 11.37 -7.60
CA LYS A 161 8.33 11.02 -8.15
C LYS A 161 8.77 9.65 -7.69
N THR A 162 9.36 8.86 -8.60
CA THR A 162 10.01 7.59 -8.27
C THR A 162 11.45 7.60 -8.73
N GLU A 163 12.35 7.09 -7.90
CA GLU A 163 13.76 7.00 -8.20
C GLU A 163 14.40 5.77 -7.52
N VAL A 164 15.51 5.30 -8.07
CA VAL A 164 16.33 4.26 -7.45
C VAL A 164 17.44 4.93 -6.65
N ILE A 165 17.49 4.64 -5.36
CA ILE A 165 18.56 5.15 -4.49
C ILE A 165 19.45 3.99 -4.01
N SER A 166 20.75 4.25 -3.92
CA SER A 166 21.72 3.29 -3.38
C SER A 166 21.79 3.48 -1.87
N GLY A 167 21.46 2.42 -1.13
CA GLY A 167 21.77 2.32 0.29
C GLY A 167 23.18 1.76 0.52
N SER A 168 23.56 1.56 1.79
CA SER A 168 24.88 1.00 2.15
C SER A 168 25.06 -0.46 1.72
N GLU A 169 24.00 -1.26 1.74
CA GLU A 169 24.03 -2.70 1.45
C GLU A 169 23.12 -3.12 0.30
N GLU A 170 22.07 -2.36 0.05
CA GLU A 170 21.06 -2.69 -0.96
C GLU A 170 20.51 -1.42 -1.64
N LYS A 171 19.90 -1.60 -2.81
CA LYS A 171 19.16 -0.52 -3.49
C LYS A 171 17.75 -0.39 -2.93
N TYR A 172 17.21 0.81 -2.98
CA TYR A 172 15.83 1.10 -2.60
C TYR A 172 15.09 1.78 -3.76
N LEU A 173 13.83 1.43 -3.91
CA LEU A 173 12.86 2.23 -4.62
C LEU A 173 12.41 3.35 -3.67
N ARG A 174 12.67 4.58 -4.03
CA ARG A 174 12.19 5.77 -3.32
C ARG A 174 11.01 6.37 -4.08
N ILE A 175 9.93 6.61 -3.37
CA ILE A 175 8.71 7.25 -3.89
C ILE A 175 8.49 8.50 -3.06
N VAL A 176 8.37 9.64 -3.73
CA VAL A 176 8.07 10.93 -3.11
C VAL A 176 6.72 11.41 -3.62
N ILE A 177 5.84 11.79 -2.70
CA ILE A 177 4.53 12.38 -3.01
C ILE A 177 4.45 13.70 -2.26
N GLU A 178 4.20 14.78 -2.99
CA GLU A 178 4.07 16.14 -2.45
C GLU A 178 2.75 16.76 -2.88
N ASP A 179 2.18 17.56 -2.00
CA ASP A 179 1.06 18.44 -2.32
C ASP A 179 1.34 19.87 -1.83
N ASN A 180 0.50 20.81 -2.25
CA ASN A 180 0.57 22.20 -1.85
C ASN A 180 -0.51 22.60 -0.83
N GLY A 181 -1.05 21.62 -0.07
CA GLY A 181 -2.07 21.86 0.97
C GLY A 181 -1.49 22.48 2.25
N ASP A 182 -2.18 22.25 3.36
CA ASP A 182 -1.81 22.79 4.67
C ASP A 182 -0.73 21.97 5.39
N GLY A 183 -0.39 20.79 4.82
CA GLY A 183 0.58 19.86 5.42
C GLY A 183 -0.01 18.97 6.50
N PHE A 184 0.86 18.22 7.16
CA PHE A 184 0.49 17.35 8.28
C PHE A 184 0.54 18.09 9.62
N PRO A 185 -0.40 17.83 10.54
CA PRO A 185 -0.27 18.25 11.93
C PRO A 185 1.00 17.68 12.58
N LYS A 186 1.61 18.44 13.48
CA LYS A 186 2.90 18.06 14.12
C LYS A 186 2.81 16.73 14.88
N ASP A 187 1.70 16.50 15.59
CA ASP A 187 1.43 15.26 16.31
C ASP A 187 1.43 14.04 15.39
N ILE A 188 0.90 14.16 14.17
CA ILE A 188 0.92 13.09 13.17
C ILE A 188 2.34 12.83 12.67
N ILE A 189 3.11 13.89 12.40
CA ILE A 189 4.51 13.74 11.97
C ILE A 189 5.32 13.01 13.04
N GLU A 190 5.19 13.40 14.29
CA GLU A 190 5.88 12.77 15.42
C GLU A 190 5.47 11.30 15.60
N THR A 191 4.17 11.01 15.58
CA THR A 191 3.64 9.64 15.72
C THR A 191 4.16 8.72 14.61
N ILE A 192 4.12 9.18 13.37
CA ILE A 192 4.54 8.36 12.25
C ILE A 192 6.06 8.20 12.22
N ASN A 193 6.84 9.26 12.41
CA ASN A 193 8.30 9.19 12.29
C ASN A 193 8.97 8.51 13.51
N ASN A 194 8.38 8.61 14.72
CA ASN A 194 8.93 8.02 15.95
C ASN A 194 8.46 6.59 16.25
N ASN A 195 7.72 5.95 15.31
CA ASN A 195 7.19 4.59 15.49
C ASN A 195 6.26 4.37 16.70
N SER A 196 5.65 5.41 17.22
CA SER A 196 4.71 5.34 18.35
C SER A 196 3.31 4.93 17.86
N LEU A 197 3.14 3.64 17.47
CA LEU A 197 1.91 3.15 16.84
C LEU A 197 0.88 2.58 17.81
N GLU A 198 1.13 2.58 19.12
CA GLU A 198 0.37 1.73 20.05
C GLU A 198 -0.95 2.32 20.55
N ASP A 199 -1.21 3.63 20.53
CA ASP A 199 -2.32 4.18 21.33
C ASP A 199 -3.35 5.12 20.66
N GLU A 200 -3.34 5.40 19.35
CA GLU A 200 -4.32 6.36 18.82
C GLU A 200 -4.99 5.94 17.49
N ILE A 201 -6.09 5.19 17.59
CA ILE A 201 -6.99 4.89 16.47
C ILE A 201 -8.33 5.61 16.70
N GLU A 202 -8.43 6.92 16.47
CA GLU A 202 -9.74 7.57 16.54
C GLU A 202 -10.10 8.48 15.34
N ASN A 203 -9.18 8.84 14.46
CA ASN A 203 -9.51 9.72 13.34
C ASN A 203 -9.23 9.08 11.97
N GLY A 204 -10.24 9.02 11.10
CA GLY A 204 -10.22 8.31 9.82
C GLY A 204 -9.05 8.63 8.85
N THR A 205 -8.36 9.76 9.00
CA THR A 205 -7.19 10.13 8.20
C THR A 205 -5.92 9.46 8.72
N LYS A 206 -5.79 9.33 10.03
CA LYS A 206 -4.66 8.64 10.67
C LYS A 206 -4.65 7.15 10.30
N ILE A 207 -5.83 6.53 10.16
CA ILE A 207 -5.97 5.08 9.86
C ILE A 207 -5.27 4.70 8.55
N GLY A 208 -5.42 5.47 7.48
CA GLY A 208 -4.81 5.15 6.17
C GLY A 208 -3.29 5.11 6.22
N ILE A 209 -2.66 6.14 6.82
CA ILE A 209 -1.20 6.26 6.92
C ILE A 209 -0.65 5.18 7.85
N ILE A 210 -1.31 4.95 9.00
CA ILE A 210 -0.92 3.91 9.97
C ILE A 210 -0.99 2.53 9.34
N ASN A 211 -2.03 2.24 8.56
CA ASN A 211 -2.18 0.95 7.87
C ASN A 211 -1.08 0.73 6.84
N ILE A 212 -0.70 1.76 6.07
CA ILE A 212 0.44 1.68 5.16
C ILE A 212 1.71 1.39 5.94
N LYS A 213 1.97 2.10 7.03
CA LYS A 213 3.15 1.87 7.86
C LYS A 213 3.18 0.44 8.41
N LYS A 214 2.07 -0.04 8.97
CA LYS A 214 1.93 -1.43 9.43
C LYS A 214 2.18 -2.43 8.30
N THR A 215 1.62 -2.20 7.12
CA THR A 215 1.83 -3.05 5.94
C THR A 215 3.32 -3.12 5.55
N LEU A 216 4.01 -1.97 5.51
CA LEU A 216 5.43 -1.92 5.19
C LEU A 216 6.27 -2.66 6.24
N VAL A 217 5.99 -2.45 7.53
CA VAL A 217 6.68 -3.16 8.62
C VAL A 217 6.46 -4.67 8.55
N LEU A 218 5.23 -5.10 8.30
CA LEU A 218 4.91 -6.53 8.19
C LEU A 218 5.62 -7.19 7.00
N LEU A 219 5.69 -6.51 5.85
CA LEU A 219 6.29 -7.04 4.64
C LEU A 219 7.82 -7.04 4.64
N TYR A 220 8.40 -5.93 5.06
CA TYR A 220 9.84 -5.70 4.92
C TYR A 220 10.62 -5.84 6.23
N LYS A 221 9.92 -5.96 7.38
CA LYS A 221 10.52 -6.06 8.73
C LYS A 221 11.43 -4.87 9.09
N LYS A 222 11.15 -3.70 8.49
CA LYS A 222 11.84 -2.43 8.70
C LYS A 222 10.81 -1.37 9.06
N SER A 223 11.11 -0.50 10.00
CA SER A 223 10.16 0.50 10.53
C SER A 223 10.36 1.93 9.98
N ASP A 224 11.47 2.17 9.30
CA ASP A 224 11.93 3.46 8.80
C ASP A 224 11.64 3.68 7.30
N LEU A 225 10.78 2.84 6.71
CA LEU A 225 10.46 2.87 5.28
C LEU A 225 9.49 3.98 4.88
N LEU A 226 8.80 4.60 5.83
CA LEU A 226 7.84 5.67 5.61
C LEU A 226 8.24 6.88 6.46
N LYS A 227 8.43 8.02 5.82
CA LYS A 227 8.64 9.32 6.46
C LYS A 227 7.63 10.32 5.94
N ILE A 228 7.15 11.18 6.82
CA ILE A 228 6.27 12.30 6.47
C ILE A 228 6.85 13.60 7.00
N SER A 229 6.64 14.68 6.26
CA SER A 229 7.10 16.02 6.61
C SER A 229 6.20 17.06 5.94
N ASN A 230 6.44 18.32 6.22
CA ASN A 230 5.80 19.43 5.52
C ASN A 230 6.78 20.12 4.57
N CYS A 231 6.25 20.63 3.46
CA CYS A 231 6.99 21.43 2.49
C CYS A 231 6.98 22.92 2.90
N GLU A 232 7.97 23.67 2.45
CA GLU A 232 7.97 25.13 2.52
C GLU A 232 7.52 25.73 1.18
N PRO A 233 6.68 26.78 1.16
CA PRO A 233 6.07 27.48 2.31
C PRO A 233 4.85 26.76 2.89
N SER A 234 4.27 25.79 2.20
CA SER A 234 3.14 24.94 2.67
C SER A 234 3.05 23.68 1.84
N GLY A 235 2.45 22.63 2.40
CA GLY A 235 2.19 21.35 1.73
C GLY A 235 2.65 20.16 2.55
N ALA A 236 2.16 18.99 2.17
CA ALA A 236 2.59 17.72 2.74
C ALA A 236 3.61 17.04 1.84
N ARG A 237 4.57 16.36 2.44
CA ARG A 237 5.54 15.50 1.77
C ARG A 237 5.56 14.13 2.42
N VAL A 238 5.42 13.12 1.59
CA VAL A 238 5.52 11.71 1.96
C VAL A 238 6.67 11.09 1.21
N GLU A 239 7.51 10.34 1.91
CA GLU A 239 8.65 9.63 1.37
C GLU A 239 8.59 8.18 1.78
N ILE A 240 8.58 7.28 0.80
CA ILE A 240 8.52 5.84 0.98
C ILE A 240 9.76 5.24 0.35
N SER A 241 10.54 4.47 1.13
CA SER A 241 11.75 3.81 0.65
C SER A 241 11.63 2.31 0.89
N VAL A 242 11.33 1.53 -0.14
CA VAL A 242 11.22 0.07 -0.02
C VAL A 242 12.41 -0.62 -0.68
N PRO A 243 12.86 -1.78 -0.16
CA PRO A 243 13.91 -2.56 -0.80
C PRO A 243 13.59 -2.81 -2.26
N PHE A 244 14.56 -2.54 -3.14
CA PHE A 244 14.41 -2.70 -4.57
C PHE A 244 14.22 -4.18 -4.92
N LYS A 245 13.08 -4.52 -5.50
CA LYS A 245 12.79 -5.86 -6.02
C LYS A 245 12.22 -5.70 -7.42
N GLU A 246 12.90 -6.23 -8.40
CA GLU A 246 12.32 -6.35 -9.75
C GLU A 246 11.25 -7.43 -9.77
N GLY A 247 10.12 -7.14 -10.42
CA GLY A 247 9.16 -8.16 -10.79
C GLY A 247 9.83 -9.10 -11.82
N GLU A 248 9.64 -10.40 -11.68
CA GLU A 248 9.94 -11.29 -12.79
C GLU A 248 9.10 -10.82 -13.97
N SER A 249 9.74 -10.24 -14.97
CA SER A 249 9.09 -9.97 -16.23
C SER A 249 8.65 -11.33 -16.78
N ASN A 250 7.35 -11.63 -16.71
CA ASN A 250 6.77 -12.64 -17.58
C ASN A 250 7.00 -12.12 -19.00
N ALA A 251 8.14 -12.47 -19.53
CA ALA A 251 8.40 -12.50 -20.95
C ALA A 251 7.43 -13.52 -21.55
N LEU A 252 6.18 -13.08 -21.72
CA LEU A 252 5.32 -13.65 -22.75
C LEU A 252 5.95 -13.24 -24.09
N SER A 253 7.07 -13.91 -24.33
CA SER A 253 7.67 -14.03 -25.64
C SER A 253 6.59 -14.44 -26.63
N SER A 254 6.39 -13.57 -27.62
CA SER A 254 6.23 -13.94 -29.00
C SER A 254 6.30 -15.45 -29.26
N CYS A 255 5.16 -16.05 -29.56
CA CYS A 255 5.09 -17.22 -30.42
C CYS A 255 3.79 -17.19 -31.21
N GLY A 256 3.96 -17.13 -32.55
CA GLY A 256 3.03 -17.55 -33.54
C GLY A 256 2.17 -16.47 -34.14
#